data_419b75b45d18340d21e694645063b248
#
_entry.id   419b75b45d18340d21e694645063b248
#
_cell.length_a   1.000
_cell.length_b   1.000
_cell.length_c   1.000
_cell.angle_alpha   90.00
_cell.angle_beta   90.00
_cell.angle_gamma   90.00
#
_symmetry.space_group_name_H-M   'P 1'
#
loop_
_entity.id
_entity.type
_entity.pdbx_description
1 polymer ?
#
loop_
_entity_poly.entity_id
_entity_poly.type
_entity_poly.pdbx_seq_one_letter_code
_entity_poly.pdbx_strand_id
1 'polypeptide(L)'
;MKKAGLACVIATILASSATYAADSFKMGVVVKIGGIPWFNAMEEGIKKEAAKQGVDAWQIGPTAADPALQVRAIEDLIAQKVDVIGVVPNDAKVLEPVLEKAQKAGIKVIVHESPNQKFADWDFELVDAKQHGVNHMKKLAECMKGEGKYVAYVGSLTVPLHNVWADSAIEYQKANYPKMTLAADKFGVAESLDDTMRTTKDLMSKNKDLKGVIAFGSQGPIGAGRAVMQRNKTDDICVVGPFSPGQGESLVMKGAIDGGYIWNPMTAGEVFVRVAKMMMQGEEVKDGMTIDGMGQVKVDKETRTILGNQVESEDKENIKNLVKMGL
;
A
#
# COMPACT_ATOMS: atom_id res chain seq x y z
N MET A 1 47.80 -30.85 70.73
CA MET A 1 46.47 -30.27 70.46
C MET A 1 46.58 -29.34 69.22
N LYS A 2 46.25 -29.84 68.07
CA LYS A 2 46.28 -29.04 66.74
C LYS A 2 44.90 -28.64 66.43
N LYS A 3 44.63 -27.32 66.36
CA LYS A 3 43.36 -26.75 65.87
C LYS A 3 43.40 -26.66 64.38
N ALA A 4 42.50 -27.40 63.70
CA ALA A 4 42.24 -27.27 62.28
C ALA A 4 41.25 -26.10 62.06
N GLY A 5 41.64 -25.08 61.26
CA GLY A 5 40.79 -23.99 60.82
C GLY A 5 40.11 -24.37 59.55
N LEU A 6 38.78 -24.36 59.56
CA LEU A 6 37.92 -24.58 58.36
C LEU A 6 37.73 -23.25 57.63
N ALA A 7 38.34 -23.11 56.45
CA ALA A 7 38.14 -21.94 55.57
C ALA A 7 36.89 -22.16 54.66
N CYS A 8 35.86 -21.40 54.95
CA CYS A 8 34.65 -21.39 54.12
C CYS A 8 34.89 -20.47 52.87
N VAL A 9 35.04 -21.06 51.70
CA VAL A 9 35.10 -20.33 50.45
C VAL A 9 33.67 -20.06 49.99
N ILE A 10 33.21 -18.80 50.08
CA ILE A 10 31.95 -18.36 49.52
C ILE A 10 32.19 -18.06 48.05
N ALA A 11 31.74 -18.96 47.16
CA ALA A 11 31.71 -18.73 45.73
C ALA A 11 30.52 -17.81 45.38
N THR A 12 30.78 -16.54 45.13
CA THR A 12 29.79 -15.60 44.65
C THR A 12 29.52 -15.87 43.16
N ILE A 13 28.40 -16.51 42.86
CA ILE A 13 27.92 -16.68 41.50
C ILE A 13 27.38 -15.32 41.04
N LEU A 14 28.16 -14.59 40.23
CA LEU A 14 27.69 -13.45 39.48
C LEU A 14 26.79 -13.99 38.34
N ALA A 15 25.49 -14.00 38.63
CA ALA A 15 24.51 -14.17 37.57
C ALA A 15 24.56 -12.93 36.66
N SER A 16 25.28 -13.03 35.55
CA SER A 16 25.18 -12.06 34.45
C SER A 16 23.76 -12.13 33.92
N SER A 17 22.89 -11.21 34.38
CA SER A 17 21.65 -10.89 33.70
C SER A 17 22.06 -10.31 32.35
N ALA A 18 22.08 -11.15 31.32
CA ALA A 18 22.05 -10.66 29.95
C ALA A 18 20.71 -9.91 29.81
N THR A 19 20.76 -8.60 30.01
CA THR A 19 19.75 -7.73 29.50
C THR A 19 19.78 -7.91 27.97
N TYR A 20 18.82 -8.65 27.43
CA TYR A 20 18.45 -8.54 26.03
C TYR A 20 18.10 -7.05 25.85
N ALA A 21 19.05 -6.24 25.41
CA ALA A 21 18.76 -5.00 24.75
C ALA A 21 17.82 -5.41 23.61
N ALA A 22 16.57 -4.96 23.64
CA ALA A 22 15.71 -5.08 22.50
C ALA A 22 16.52 -4.55 21.33
N ASP A 23 16.80 -5.40 20.33
CA ASP A 23 17.61 -5.03 19.16
C ASP A 23 16.91 -3.87 18.46
N SER A 24 17.24 -2.64 18.86
CA SER A 24 16.77 -1.41 18.24
C SER A 24 17.44 -1.31 16.88
N PHE A 25 16.65 -1.31 15.84
CA PHE A 25 17.13 -1.09 14.46
C PHE A 25 16.53 0.19 13.89
N LYS A 26 17.17 0.71 12.82
CA LYS A 26 16.72 1.90 12.08
C LYS A 26 16.07 1.50 10.77
N MET A 27 14.87 2.03 10.51
CA MET A 27 14.11 1.74 9.29
C MET A 27 13.60 3.03 8.64
N GLY A 28 13.94 3.25 7.36
CA GLY A 28 13.32 4.27 6.53
C GLY A 28 12.32 3.65 5.55
N VAL A 29 11.10 4.17 5.47
CA VAL A 29 10.08 3.72 4.51
C VAL A 29 9.88 4.80 3.45
N VAL A 30 10.19 4.49 2.18
CA VAL A 30 10.03 5.41 1.04
C VAL A 30 8.72 5.09 0.33
N VAL A 31 7.75 6.02 0.41
CA VAL A 31 6.44 5.88 -0.24
C VAL A 31 6.41 6.54 -1.62
N LYS A 32 5.34 6.33 -2.40
CA LYS A 32 5.21 6.83 -3.79
C LYS A 32 5.23 8.36 -3.87
N ILE A 33 4.53 9.01 -2.95
CA ILE A 33 4.40 10.47 -2.86
C ILE A 33 4.05 10.86 -1.42
N GLY A 34 4.63 11.94 -0.91
CA GLY A 34 4.30 12.47 0.41
C GLY A 34 3.10 13.42 0.40
N GLY A 35 2.50 13.62 1.59
CA GLY A 35 1.50 14.66 1.80
C GLY A 35 0.07 14.33 1.33
N ILE A 36 -0.18 13.14 0.77
CA ILE A 36 -1.54 12.69 0.47
C ILE A 36 -2.12 11.90 1.66
N PRO A 37 -3.43 11.96 1.91
CA PRO A 37 -4.05 11.34 3.08
C PRO A 37 -3.72 9.86 3.25
N TRP A 38 -3.64 9.09 2.17
CA TRP A 38 -3.30 7.69 2.16
C TRP A 38 -1.94 7.41 2.83
N PHE A 39 -0.90 8.10 2.40
CA PHE A 39 0.44 7.90 2.97
C PHE A 39 0.64 8.62 4.31
N ASN A 40 -0.15 9.65 4.62
CA ASN A 40 -0.17 10.20 5.97
C ASN A 40 -0.71 9.19 6.99
N ALA A 41 -1.77 8.44 6.64
CA ALA A 41 -2.28 7.37 7.50
C ALA A 41 -1.27 6.20 7.64
N MET A 42 -0.55 5.84 6.57
CA MET A 42 0.53 4.85 6.64
C MET A 42 1.67 5.31 7.57
N GLU A 43 2.05 6.58 7.51
CA GLU A 43 3.06 7.16 8.39
C GLU A 43 2.67 7.06 9.88
N GLU A 44 1.40 7.33 10.20
CA GLU A 44 0.90 7.16 11.57
C GLU A 44 0.97 5.70 12.03
N GLY A 45 0.69 4.73 11.15
CA GLY A 45 0.87 3.32 11.43
C GLY A 45 2.33 2.94 11.72
N ILE A 46 3.26 3.44 10.89
CA ILE A 46 4.70 3.25 11.10
C ILE A 46 5.12 3.80 12.47
N LYS A 47 4.78 5.06 12.78
CA LYS A 47 5.14 5.71 14.06
C LYS A 47 4.59 4.97 15.27
N LYS A 48 3.31 4.57 15.20
CA LYS A 48 2.63 3.84 16.27
C LYS A 48 3.29 2.50 16.56
N GLU A 49 3.54 1.71 15.52
CA GLU A 49 4.14 0.38 15.70
C GLU A 49 5.61 0.48 16.07
N ALA A 50 6.36 1.44 15.52
CA ALA A 50 7.74 1.71 15.90
C ALA A 50 7.87 2.01 17.40
N ALA A 51 7.02 2.89 17.93
CA ALA A 51 6.98 3.19 19.38
C ALA A 51 6.64 1.95 20.21
N LYS A 52 5.67 1.13 19.79
CA LYS A 52 5.29 -0.12 20.45
C LYS A 52 6.42 -1.15 20.47
N GLN A 53 7.18 -1.24 19.38
CA GLN A 53 8.25 -2.23 19.20
C GLN A 53 9.62 -1.74 19.72
N GLY A 54 9.77 -0.48 20.08
CA GLY A 54 11.04 0.11 20.52
C GLY A 54 12.07 0.25 19.40
N VAL A 55 11.63 0.48 18.15
CA VAL A 55 12.49 0.66 16.97
C VAL A 55 12.43 2.09 16.46
N ASP A 56 13.46 2.53 15.72
CA ASP A 56 13.53 3.85 15.09
C ASP A 56 13.07 3.72 13.64
N ALA A 57 11.78 4.00 13.37
CA ALA A 57 11.23 3.92 12.03
C ALA A 57 10.49 5.20 11.64
N TRP A 58 10.68 5.64 10.37
CA TRP A 58 10.05 6.83 9.82
C TRP A 58 9.72 6.67 8.35
N GLN A 59 8.84 7.53 7.84
CA GLN A 59 8.46 7.58 6.43
C GLN A 59 9.11 8.74 5.71
N ILE A 60 9.45 8.54 4.45
CA ILE A 60 9.90 9.56 3.49
C ILE A 60 8.95 9.53 2.29
N GLY A 61 8.32 10.66 1.99
CA GLY A 61 7.50 10.83 0.81
C GLY A 61 8.11 11.84 -0.15
N PRO A 62 8.45 11.44 -1.40
CA PRO A 62 8.86 12.40 -2.43
C PRO A 62 7.77 13.44 -2.68
N THR A 63 8.16 14.61 -3.17
CA THR A 63 7.24 15.73 -3.49
C THR A 63 6.40 15.49 -4.74
N ALA A 64 6.74 14.47 -5.52
CA ALA A 64 6.00 14.00 -6.70
C ALA A 64 6.11 12.47 -6.81
N ALA A 65 5.16 11.83 -7.49
CA ALA A 65 5.21 10.40 -7.81
C ALA A 65 6.23 10.17 -8.95
N ASP A 66 7.51 10.29 -8.63
CA ASP A 66 8.65 10.17 -9.53
C ASP A 66 9.65 9.12 -9.02
N PRO A 67 9.90 8.04 -9.77
CA PRO A 67 10.86 7.02 -9.38
C PRO A 67 12.28 7.55 -9.12
N ALA A 68 12.73 8.60 -9.83
CA ALA A 68 14.05 9.17 -9.62
C ALA A 68 14.18 9.85 -8.25
N LEU A 69 13.10 10.43 -7.74
CA LEU A 69 13.06 10.95 -6.38
C LEU A 69 13.10 9.84 -5.32
N GLN A 70 12.48 8.69 -5.59
CA GLN A 70 12.57 7.53 -4.73
C GLN A 70 14.01 6.96 -4.71
N VAL A 71 14.68 6.88 -5.86
CA VAL A 71 16.10 6.45 -5.92
C VAL A 71 16.96 7.32 -4.99
N ARG A 72 16.81 8.65 -5.05
CA ARG A 72 17.57 9.57 -4.17
C ARG A 72 17.26 9.33 -2.70
N ALA A 73 15.99 9.20 -2.33
CA ALA A 73 15.59 8.95 -0.96
C ALA A 73 16.18 7.61 -0.43
N ILE A 74 16.21 6.57 -1.26
CA ILE A 74 16.83 5.29 -0.91
C ILE A 74 18.36 5.43 -0.78
N GLU A 75 19.02 6.20 -1.66
CA GLU A 75 20.45 6.47 -1.56
C GLU A 75 20.80 7.21 -0.26
N ASP A 76 19.97 8.17 0.16
CA ASP A 76 20.13 8.89 1.43
C ASP A 76 20.00 7.94 2.62
N LEU A 77 19.06 6.98 2.59
CA LEU A 77 18.93 5.95 3.63
C LEU A 77 20.14 5.02 3.68
N ILE A 78 20.68 4.63 2.52
CA ILE A 78 21.93 3.83 2.44
C ILE A 78 23.09 4.60 3.06
N ALA A 79 23.21 5.90 2.77
CA ALA A 79 24.26 6.76 3.34
C ALA A 79 24.10 6.94 4.87
N GLN A 80 22.86 6.95 5.37
CA GLN A 80 22.55 6.98 6.80
C GLN A 80 22.79 5.63 7.50
N LYS A 81 23.10 4.56 6.73
CA LYS A 81 23.33 3.20 7.24
C LYS A 81 22.17 2.69 8.08
N VAL A 82 20.95 2.83 7.58
CA VAL A 82 19.78 2.18 8.18
C VAL A 82 19.90 0.66 8.08
N ASP A 83 19.22 -0.06 8.95
CA ASP A 83 19.22 -1.54 8.96
C ASP A 83 18.19 -2.11 7.98
N VAL A 84 17.07 -1.40 7.80
CA VAL A 84 15.96 -1.81 6.93
C VAL A 84 15.48 -0.66 6.08
N ILE A 85 15.17 -0.93 4.82
CA ILE A 85 14.48 -0.02 3.92
C ILE A 85 13.15 -0.63 3.54
N GLY A 86 12.05 0.09 3.81
CA GLY A 86 10.73 -0.19 3.27
C GLY A 86 10.49 0.62 2.00
N VAL A 87 9.78 0.09 1.01
CA VAL A 87 9.46 0.85 -0.22
C VAL A 87 8.07 0.52 -0.71
N VAL A 88 7.34 1.56 -1.15
CA VAL A 88 6.15 1.43 -2.00
C VAL A 88 6.51 1.97 -3.39
N PRO A 89 6.89 1.14 -4.37
CA PRO A 89 7.52 1.58 -5.61
C PRO A 89 6.60 2.33 -6.59
N ASN A 90 7.12 3.38 -7.21
CA ASN A 90 6.53 4.00 -8.41
C ASN A 90 6.91 3.25 -9.69
N ASP A 91 8.09 2.63 -9.71
CA ASP A 91 8.58 1.82 -10.82
C ASP A 91 9.55 0.76 -10.30
N ALA A 92 9.17 -0.51 -10.41
CA ALA A 92 9.96 -1.64 -9.91
C ALA A 92 11.35 -1.71 -10.57
N LYS A 93 11.44 -1.48 -11.88
CA LYS A 93 12.69 -1.62 -12.65
C LYS A 93 13.68 -0.49 -12.37
N VAL A 94 13.18 0.74 -12.28
CA VAL A 94 14.01 1.91 -11.96
C VAL A 94 14.66 1.78 -10.58
N LEU A 95 13.98 1.12 -9.64
CA LEU A 95 14.50 0.93 -8.28
C LEU A 95 15.46 -0.28 -8.15
N GLU A 96 15.46 -1.24 -9.07
CA GLU A 96 16.31 -2.44 -8.97
C GLU A 96 17.79 -2.11 -8.64
N PRO A 97 18.49 -1.17 -9.33
CA PRO A 97 19.90 -0.92 -9.06
C PRO A 97 20.17 -0.35 -7.66
N VAL A 98 19.30 0.53 -7.15
CA VAL A 98 19.50 1.12 -5.83
C VAL A 98 19.12 0.15 -4.71
N LEU A 99 18.14 -0.75 -4.93
CA LEU A 99 17.81 -1.83 -4.00
C LEU A 99 18.93 -2.88 -3.94
N GLU A 100 19.55 -3.21 -5.09
CA GLU A 100 20.75 -4.06 -5.13
C GLU A 100 21.90 -3.44 -4.31
N LYS A 101 22.11 -2.12 -4.45
CA LYS A 101 23.12 -1.38 -3.67
C LYS A 101 22.82 -1.44 -2.17
N ALA A 102 21.55 -1.33 -1.76
CA ALA A 102 21.13 -1.48 -0.37
C ALA A 102 21.46 -2.89 0.16
N GLN A 103 21.08 -3.94 -0.56
CA GLN A 103 21.38 -5.31 -0.14
C GLN A 103 22.89 -5.61 -0.08
N LYS A 104 23.69 -5.10 -1.03
CA LYS A 104 25.17 -5.20 -0.99
C LYS A 104 25.77 -4.47 0.21
N ALA A 105 25.09 -3.44 0.75
CA ALA A 105 25.47 -2.76 1.99
C ALA A 105 24.98 -3.49 3.26
N GLY A 106 24.32 -4.65 3.14
CA GLY A 106 23.81 -5.44 4.25
C GLY A 106 22.43 -4.96 4.76
N ILE A 107 21.79 -4.00 4.08
CA ILE A 107 20.50 -3.44 4.44
C ILE A 107 19.40 -4.40 3.97
N LYS A 108 18.42 -4.70 4.84
CA LYS A 108 17.25 -5.48 4.48
C LYS A 108 16.24 -4.62 3.72
N VAL A 109 15.55 -5.22 2.75
CA VAL A 109 14.60 -4.52 1.88
C VAL A 109 13.23 -5.19 1.94
N ILE A 110 12.21 -4.41 2.28
CA ILE A 110 10.80 -4.83 2.27
C ILE A 110 10.05 -3.94 1.30
N VAL A 111 9.22 -4.54 0.46
CA VAL A 111 8.34 -3.77 -0.43
C VAL A 111 6.87 -4.03 -0.11
N HIS A 112 6.03 -3.11 -0.53
CA HIS A 112 4.58 -3.21 -0.52
C HIS A 112 4.05 -2.67 -1.85
N GLU A 113 3.02 -3.27 -2.38
CA GLU A 113 2.45 -2.95 -3.70
C GLU A 113 3.44 -3.19 -4.87
N SER A 114 4.38 -4.13 -4.72
CA SER A 114 5.33 -4.45 -5.79
C SER A 114 5.71 -5.93 -5.81
N PRO A 115 4.77 -6.83 -6.12
CA PRO A 115 5.05 -8.25 -6.19
C PRO A 115 6.15 -8.53 -7.24
N ASN A 116 7.03 -9.50 -6.93
CA ASN A 116 8.20 -9.86 -7.73
C ASN A 116 9.29 -8.77 -7.85
N GLN A 117 9.33 -7.79 -6.93
CA GLN A 117 10.41 -6.81 -6.88
C GLN A 117 11.76 -7.50 -6.70
N LYS A 118 12.70 -7.30 -7.64
CA LYS A 118 14.06 -7.79 -7.47
C LYS A 118 14.78 -7.02 -6.35
N PHE A 119 15.68 -7.73 -5.67
CA PHE A 119 16.45 -7.16 -4.55
C PHE A 119 15.58 -6.70 -3.36
N ALA A 120 14.36 -7.24 -3.22
CA ALA A 120 13.60 -7.21 -1.99
C ALA A 120 13.77 -8.53 -1.24
N ASP A 121 13.85 -8.49 0.09
CA ASP A 121 13.83 -9.69 0.94
C ASP A 121 12.40 -10.23 1.05
N TRP A 122 11.41 -9.33 1.22
CA TRP A 122 9.99 -9.64 1.24
C TRP A 122 9.16 -8.55 0.56
N ASP A 123 8.09 -8.99 -0.07
CA ASP A 123 6.94 -8.19 -0.45
C ASP A 123 5.77 -8.60 0.45
N PHE A 124 5.01 -7.66 0.98
CA PHE A 124 3.77 -7.98 1.68
C PHE A 124 2.58 -7.30 1.04
N GLU A 125 1.48 -8.04 0.93
CA GLU A 125 0.24 -7.56 0.35
C GLU A 125 -0.93 -7.81 1.32
N LEU A 126 -1.76 -6.80 1.55
CA LEU A 126 -2.91 -6.92 2.44
C LEU A 126 -4.13 -7.51 1.74
N VAL A 127 -4.14 -7.53 0.42
CA VAL A 127 -5.23 -8.07 -0.41
C VAL A 127 -4.67 -8.81 -1.62
N ASP A 128 -5.41 -9.80 -2.12
CA ASP A 128 -5.09 -10.43 -3.40
C ASP A 128 -5.26 -9.42 -4.55
N ALA A 129 -4.18 -9.18 -5.27
CA ALA A 129 -4.12 -8.14 -6.30
C ALA A 129 -5.13 -8.38 -7.43
N LYS A 130 -5.23 -9.60 -7.94
CA LYS A 130 -6.16 -9.90 -9.04
C LYS A 130 -7.61 -9.80 -8.57
N GLN A 131 -7.90 -10.36 -7.39
CA GLN A 131 -9.24 -10.30 -6.82
C GLN A 131 -9.67 -8.87 -6.50
N HIS A 132 -8.73 -8.01 -6.06
CA HIS A 132 -8.98 -6.59 -5.83
C HIS A 132 -9.44 -5.87 -7.11
N GLY A 133 -8.73 -6.07 -8.22
CA GLY A 133 -9.14 -5.54 -9.52
C GLY A 133 -10.51 -6.06 -9.97
N VAL A 134 -10.75 -7.37 -9.84
CA VAL A 134 -12.03 -8.01 -10.17
C VAL A 134 -13.18 -7.45 -9.34
N ASN A 135 -12.99 -7.25 -8.03
CA ASN A 135 -14.03 -6.71 -7.14
C ASN A 135 -14.44 -5.29 -7.54
N HIS A 136 -13.47 -4.43 -7.87
CA HIS A 136 -13.76 -3.09 -8.37
C HIS A 136 -14.49 -3.11 -9.70
N MET A 137 -14.13 -4.01 -10.62
CA MET A 137 -14.85 -4.13 -11.89
C MET A 137 -16.28 -4.64 -11.70
N LYS A 138 -16.52 -5.58 -10.80
CA LYS A 138 -17.89 -6.02 -10.46
C LYS A 138 -18.73 -4.84 -9.97
N LYS A 139 -18.18 -4.02 -9.07
CA LYS A 139 -18.86 -2.84 -8.54
C LYS A 139 -19.15 -1.81 -9.64
N LEU A 140 -18.18 -1.55 -10.52
CA LEU A 140 -18.39 -0.67 -11.67
C LEU A 140 -19.47 -1.21 -12.62
N ALA A 141 -19.41 -2.51 -12.94
CA ALA A 141 -20.38 -3.14 -13.84
C ALA A 141 -21.80 -3.14 -13.27
N GLU A 142 -21.95 -3.35 -11.96
CA GLU A 142 -23.23 -3.24 -11.27
C GLU A 142 -23.81 -1.82 -11.41
N CYS A 143 -23.03 -0.78 -11.13
CA CYS A 143 -23.43 0.61 -11.29
C CYS A 143 -23.78 0.94 -12.74
N MET A 144 -22.97 0.51 -13.72
CA MET A 144 -23.19 0.71 -15.16
C MET A 144 -24.28 -0.20 -15.74
N LYS A 145 -24.87 -1.11 -14.96
CA LYS A 145 -25.84 -2.13 -15.43
C LYS A 145 -25.28 -3.04 -16.52
N GLY A 146 -23.98 -3.30 -16.50
CA GLY A 146 -23.27 -4.20 -17.39
C GLY A 146 -23.07 -3.71 -18.83
N GLU A 147 -23.26 -2.40 -19.13
CA GLU A 147 -23.12 -1.87 -20.48
C GLU A 147 -22.59 -0.43 -20.52
N GLY A 148 -22.03 -0.03 -21.66
CA GLY A 148 -21.55 1.32 -21.94
C GLY A 148 -20.03 1.47 -21.88
N LYS A 149 -19.54 2.69 -22.14
CA LYS A 149 -18.12 3.01 -22.16
C LYS A 149 -17.59 3.38 -20.78
N TYR A 150 -16.40 2.89 -20.45
CA TYR A 150 -15.68 3.29 -19.25
C TYR A 150 -14.22 3.63 -19.55
N VAL A 151 -13.54 4.29 -18.63
CA VAL A 151 -12.10 4.58 -18.65
C VAL A 151 -11.43 4.04 -17.41
N ALA A 152 -10.13 3.71 -17.53
CA ALA A 152 -9.33 3.17 -16.44
C ALA A 152 -8.15 4.10 -16.14
N TYR A 153 -7.96 4.41 -14.84
CA TYR A 153 -6.85 5.22 -14.35
C TYR A 153 -5.96 4.41 -13.41
N VAL A 154 -4.67 4.65 -13.51
CA VAL A 154 -3.63 4.12 -12.61
C VAL A 154 -2.75 5.26 -12.11
N GLY A 155 -1.94 5.06 -11.08
CA GLY A 155 -1.04 6.10 -10.56
C GLY A 155 -0.05 6.58 -11.61
N SER A 156 0.63 5.62 -12.24
CA SER A 156 1.36 5.79 -13.50
C SER A 156 1.33 4.46 -14.26
N LEU A 157 1.77 4.47 -15.51
CA LEU A 157 1.82 3.24 -16.33
C LEU A 157 2.93 2.27 -15.87
N THR A 158 3.75 2.66 -14.91
CA THR A 158 4.85 1.87 -14.33
C THR A 158 4.61 1.44 -12.89
N VAL A 159 3.61 1.96 -12.18
CA VAL A 159 3.26 1.51 -10.82
C VAL A 159 2.82 0.05 -10.85
N PRO A 160 3.55 -0.88 -10.19
CA PRO A 160 3.37 -2.31 -10.43
C PRO A 160 1.94 -2.78 -10.13
N LEU A 161 1.49 -2.59 -8.89
CA LEU A 161 0.24 -3.18 -8.43
C LEU A 161 -0.99 -2.49 -9.01
N HIS A 162 -0.96 -1.16 -9.24
CA HIS A 162 -2.06 -0.44 -9.89
C HIS A 162 -2.35 -0.98 -11.30
N ASN A 163 -1.28 -1.37 -12.03
CA ASN A 163 -1.44 -1.97 -13.36
C ASN A 163 -1.98 -3.40 -13.28
N VAL A 164 -1.56 -4.20 -12.30
CA VAL A 164 -2.14 -5.54 -12.06
C VAL A 164 -3.63 -5.45 -11.75
N TRP A 165 -4.05 -4.52 -10.90
CA TRP A 165 -5.47 -4.30 -10.58
C TRP A 165 -6.28 -3.89 -11.81
N ALA A 166 -5.78 -2.91 -12.57
CA ALA A 166 -6.44 -2.43 -13.77
C ALA A 166 -6.55 -3.51 -14.86
N ASP A 167 -5.47 -4.26 -15.10
CA ASP A 167 -5.46 -5.32 -16.11
C ASP A 167 -6.40 -6.46 -15.73
N SER A 168 -6.39 -6.89 -14.45
CA SER A 168 -7.32 -7.92 -13.95
C SER A 168 -8.79 -7.46 -14.03
N ALA A 169 -9.06 -6.18 -13.75
CA ALA A 169 -10.38 -5.59 -13.91
C ALA A 169 -10.83 -5.60 -15.37
N ILE A 170 -9.96 -5.18 -16.30
CA ILE A 170 -10.24 -5.14 -17.74
C ILE A 170 -10.42 -6.56 -18.31
N GLU A 171 -9.57 -7.52 -17.92
CA GLU A 171 -9.71 -8.91 -18.34
C GLU A 171 -11.05 -9.50 -17.86
N TYR A 172 -11.39 -9.26 -16.60
CA TYR A 172 -12.67 -9.71 -16.05
C TYR A 172 -13.86 -9.07 -16.76
N GLN A 173 -13.81 -7.77 -17.09
CA GLN A 173 -14.83 -7.09 -17.87
C GLN A 173 -15.02 -7.74 -19.24
N LYS A 174 -13.93 -7.98 -19.98
CA LYS A 174 -14.00 -8.60 -21.33
C LYS A 174 -14.68 -9.97 -21.29
N ALA A 175 -14.40 -10.76 -20.26
CA ALA A 175 -14.96 -12.10 -20.12
C ALA A 175 -16.44 -12.13 -19.67
N ASN A 176 -16.86 -11.18 -18.83
CA ASN A 176 -18.14 -11.23 -18.13
C ASN A 176 -19.14 -10.16 -18.54
N TYR A 177 -18.67 -9.01 -19.07
CA TYR A 177 -19.52 -7.88 -19.44
C TYR A 177 -19.21 -7.40 -20.88
N PRO A 178 -19.55 -8.18 -21.91
CA PRO A 178 -19.18 -7.88 -23.30
C PRO A 178 -19.83 -6.61 -23.88
N LYS A 179 -20.87 -6.08 -23.22
CA LYS A 179 -21.50 -4.80 -23.62
C LYS A 179 -20.80 -3.58 -22.98
N MET A 180 -19.88 -3.79 -22.03
CA MET A 180 -19.01 -2.73 -21.53
C MET A 180 -17.78 -2.62 -22.44
N THR A 181 -17.30 -1.40 -22.68
CA THR A 181 -16.10 -1.19 -23.51
C THR A 181 -15.17 -0.16 -22.89
N LEU A 182 -13.87 -0.47 -22.88
CA LEU A 182 -12.83 0.46 -22.50
C LEU A 182 -12.69 1.53 -23.61
N ALA A 183 -12.90 2.80 -23.29
CA ALA A 183 -12.95 3.89 -24.27
C ALA A 183 -11.57 4.32 -24.78
N ALA A 184 -10.51 4.04 -24.05
CA ALA A 184 -9.11 4.33 -24.37
C ALA A 184 -8.17 3.48 -23.52
N ASP A 185 -6.88 3.49 -23.83
CA ASP A 185 -5.85 2.89 -22.97
C ASP A 185 -5.86 3.52 -21.57
N LYS A 186 -5.19 2.84 -20.60
CA LYS A 186 -5.07 3.33 -19.23
C LYS A 186 -4.37 4.70 -19.17
N PHE A 187 -4.81 5.56 -18.25
CA PHE A 187 -4.20 6.86 -18.00
C PHE A 187 -3.44 6.86 -16.68
N GLY A 188 -2.19 7.32 -16.67
CA GLY A 188 -1.34 7.43 -15.51
C GLY A 188 -1.57 8.72 -14.72
N VAL A 189 -2.73 8.89 -14.09
CA VAL A 189 -3.14 10.15 -13.44
C VAL A 189 -3.68 9.99 -12.02
N ALA A 190 -3.84 8.75 -11.53
CA ALA A 190 -4.60 8.49 -10.29
C ALA A 190 -3.85 8.83 -8.99
N GLU A 191 -2.60 9.28 -9.03
CA GLU A 191 -1.88 9.85 -7.87
C GLU A 191 -1.93 11.40 -7.85
N SER A 192 -2.57 12.03 -8.85
CA SER A 192 -2.75 13.47 -8.93
C SER A 192 -4.23 13.81 -9.02
N LEU A 193 -4.74 14.51 -8.01
CA LEU A 193 -6.13 14.96 -7.98
C LEU A 193 -6.48 15.87 -9.17
N ASP A 194 -5.61 16.83 -9.46
CA ASP A 194 -5.84 17.82 -10.50
C ASP A 194 -5.75 17.21 -11.90
N ASP A 195 -4.78 16.31 -12.13
CA ASP A 195 -4.63 15.62 -13.40
C ASP A 195 -5.82 14.68 -13.66
N THR A 196 -6.24 13.94 -12.63
CA THR A 196 -7.43 13.10 -12.74
C THR A 196 -8.68 13.92 -13.05
N MET A 197 -8.88 15.02 -12.34
CA MET A 197 -10.03 15.90 -12.56
C MET A 197 -10.04 16.50 -13.97
N ARG A 198 -8.89 16.97 -14.44
CA ARG A 198 -8.72 17.51 -15.81
C ARG A 198 -8.99 16.43 -16.85
N THR A 199 -8.33 15.29 -16.76
CA THR A 199 -8.48 14.16 -17.69
C THR A 199 -9.93 13.67 -17.75
N THR A 200 -10.61 13.55 -16.61
CA THR A 200 -12.02 13.15 -16.56
C THR A 200 -12.93 14.15 -17.29
N LYS A 201 -12.73 15.47 -17.08
CA LYS A 201 -13.50 16.51 -17.79
C LYS A 201 -13.30 16.45 -19.31
N ASP A 202 -12.07 16.22 -19.75
CA ASP A 202 -11.72 16.10 -21.15
C ASP A 202 -12.35 14.86 -21.78
N LEU A 203 -12.32 13.72 -21.07
CA LEU A 203 -12.92 12.47 -21.54
C LEU A 203 -14.46 12.55 -21.61
N MET A 204 -15.12 13.18 -20.62
CA MET A 204 -16.55 13.46 -20.69
C MET A 204 -16.93 14.37 -21.88
N SER A 205 -16.04 15.27 -22.24
CA SER A 205 -16.27 16.17 -23.39
C SER A 205 -16.12 15.45 -24.72
N LYS A 206 -15.15 14.53 -24.82
CA LYS A 206 -14.85 13.73 -26.02
C LYS A 206 -15.79 12.54 -26.20
N ASN A 207 -16.20 11.89 -25.09
CA ASN A 207 -17.05 10.70 -25.08
C ASN A 207 -18.36 11.03 -24.37
N LYS A 208 -19.37 11.48 -25.16
CA LYS A 208 -20.69 11.85 -24.61
C LYS A 208 -21.47 10.66 -24.02
N ASP A 209 -21.08 9.45 -24.38
CA ASP A 209 -21.62 8.19 -23.98
C ASP A 209 -20.75 7.49 -22.88
N LEU A 210 -19.83 8.23 -22.25
CA LEU A 210 -19.06 7.73 -21.11
C LEU A 210 -20.00 7.44 -19.93
N LYS A 211 -19.92 6.22 -19.38
CA LYS A 211 -20.76 5.71 -18.29
C LYS A 211 -19.97 5.38 -17.03
N GLY A 212 -18.66 5.21 -17.12
CA GLY A 212 -17.89 4.77 -15.97
C GLY A 212 -16.45 5.24 -15.95
N VAL A 213 -15.92 5.35 -14.73
CA VAL A 213 -14.50 5.55 -14.42
C VAL A 213 -14.12 4.52 -13.37
N ILE A 214 -13.09 3.71 -13.66
CA ILE A 214 -12.43 2.88 -12.65
C ILE A 214 -11.02 3.44 -12.42
N ALA A 215 -10.66 3.71 -11.17
CA ALA A 215 -9.40 4.36 -10.87
C ALA A 215 -8.66 3.64 -9.76
N PHE A 216 -7.40 3.28 -10.01
CA PHE A 216 -6.49 2.63 -9.07
C PHE A 216 -5.36 3.60 -8.69
N GLY A 217 -5.48 4.17 -7.52
CA GLY A 217 -4.67 5.23 -6.95
C GLY A 217 -5.57 6.20 -6.20
N SER A 218 -5.23 6.54 -4.95
CA SER A 218 -6.15 7.16 -3.99
C SER A 218 -6.69 8.53 -4.38
N GLN A 219 -6.01 9.25 -5.27
CA GLN A 219 -6.48 10.54 -5.78
C GLN A 219 -7.39 10.40 -7.02
N GLY A 220 -7.37 9.23 -7.65
CA GLY A 220 -8.15 8.95 -8.86
C GLY A 220 -9.67 9.08 -8.65
N PRO A 221 -10.29 8.29 -7.77
CA PRO A 221 -11.74 8.39 -7.53
C PRO A 221 -12.15 9.78 -7.03
N ILE A 222 -11.32 10.43 -6.21
CA ILE A 222 -11.58 11.78 -5.70
C ILE A 222 -11.61 12.81 -6.84
N GLY A 223 -10.61 12.79 -7.70
CA GLY A 223 -10.55 13.70 -8.87
C GLY A 223 -11.67 13.45 -9.86
N ALA A 224 -11.93 12.18 -10.19
CA ALA A 224 -13.03 11.79 -11.09
C ALA A 224 -14.40 12.18 -10.51
N GLY A 225 -14.67 11.86 -9.23
CA GLY A 225 -15.92 12.22 -8.55
C GLY A 225 -16.17 13.73 -8.53
N ARG A 226 -15.13 14.52 -8.23
CA ARG A 226 -15.23 16.00 -8.30
C ARG A 226 -15.55 16.49 -9.74
N ALA A 227 -14.90 15.90 -10.74
CA ALA A 227 -15.15 16.27 -12.14
C ALA A 227 -16.58 15.95 -12.59
N VAL A 228 -17.07 14.75 -12.23
CA VAL A 228 -18.44 14.28 -12.51
C VAL A 228 -19.46 15.19 -11.81
N MET A 229 -19.25 15.49 -10.53
CA MET A 229 -20.11 16.38 -9.76
C MET A 229 -20.16 17.81 -10.33
N GLN A 230 -18.99 18.38 -10.70
CA GLN A 230 -18.92 19.72 -11.32
C GLN A 230 -19.59 19.81 -12.70
N ARG A 231 -19.79 18.69 -13.37
CA ARG A 231 -20.50 18.59 -14.65
C ARG A 231 -21.96 18.17 -14.50
N ASN A 232 -22.47 18.02 -13.25
CA ASN A 232 -23.81 17.51 -12.94
C ASN A 232 -24.11 16.17 -13.64
N LYS A 233 -23.14 15.21 -13.52
CA LYS A 233 -23.18 13.89 -14.18
C LYS A 233 -23.17 12.74 -13.17
N THR A 234 -23.46 12.98 -11.90
CA THR A 234 -23.47 11.98 -10.82
C THR A 234 -24.45 10.82 -11.08
N ASP A 235 -25.56 11.08 -11.76
CA ASP A 235 -26.55 10.07 -12.12
C ASP A 235 -26.23 9.34 -13.44
N ASP A 236 -25.29 9.86 -14.20
CA ASP A 236 -24.95 9.37 -15.55
C ASP A 236 -23.64 8.56 -15.58
N ILE A 237 -22.70 8.85 -14.68
CA ILE A 237 -21.34 8.32 -14.71
C ILE A 237 -20.96 7.73 -13.35
N CYS A 238 -20.71 6.43 -13.35
CA CYS A 238 -20.22 5.68 -12.19
C CYS A 238 -18.73 5.94 -11.95
N VAL A 239 -18.32 6.15 -10.70
CA VAL A 239 -16.92 6.31 -10.31
C VAL A 239 -16.58 5.30 -9.21
N VAL A 240 -15.64 4.39 -9.50
CA VAL A 240 -15.26 3.30 -8.62
C VAL A 240 -13.73 3.24 -8.47
N GLY A 241 -13.25 2.97 -7.26
CA GLY A 241 -11.83 2.76 -6.98
C GLY A 241 -11.50 3.00 -5.51
N PRO A 242 -10.27 2.66 -5.05
CA PRO A 242 -9.81 2.91 -3.69
C PRO A 242 -9.48 4.39 -3.46
N PHE A 243 -9.82 4.91 -2.29
CA PHE A 243 -9.49 6.29 -1.87
C PHE A 243 -9.37 6.39 -0.34
N SER A 244 -8.89 7.52 0.17
CA SER A 244 -8.91 7.77 1.62
C SER A 244 -10.34 8.16 2.06
N PRO A 245 -10.98 7.39 2.95
CA PRO A 245 -12.36 7.60 3.37
C PRO A 245 -12.67 9.02 3.84
N GLY A 246 -11.79 9.63 4.64
CA GLY A 246 -11.94 11.02 5.10
C GLY A 246 -11.95 12.05 3.98
N GLN A 247 -11.27 11.77 2.86
CA GLN A 247 -11.27 12.64 1.68
C GLN A 247 -12.51 12.42 0.81
N GLY A 248 -13.02 11.19 0.76
CA GLY A 248 -14.09 10.77 -0.14
C GLY A 248 -15.49 10.76 0.45
N GLU A 249 -15.67 10.79 1.78
CA GLU A 249 -16.98 10.67 2.44
C GLU A 249 -18.06 11.55 1.79
N SER A 250 -17.79 12.84 1.66
CA SER A 250 -18.76 13.77 1.08
C SER A 250 -19.12 13.45 -0.38
N LEU A 251 -18.18 12.92 -1.16
CA LEU A 251 -18.41 12.56 -2.56
C LEU A 251 -19.25 11.28 -2.65
N VAL A 252 -18.99 10.29 -1.80
CA VAL A 252 -19.79 9.06 -1.71
C VAL A 252 -21.24 9.40 -1.26
N MET A 253 -21.39 10.21 -0.24
CA MET A 253 -22.72 10.60 0.27
C MET A 253 -23.55 11.37 -0.77
N LYS A 254 -22.88 12.10 -1.68
CA LYS A 254 -23.51 12.84 -2.79
C LYS A 254 -23.68 12.01 -4.06
N GLY A 255 -23.25 10.75 -4.08
CA GLY A 255 -23.29 9.89 -5.27
C GLY A 255 -22.30 10.27 -6.39
N ALA A 256 -21.24 11.02 -6.07
CA ALA A 256 -20.19 11.37 -7.00
C ALA A 256 -19.07 10.32 -7.08
N ILE A 257 -19.02 9.43 -6.09
CA ILE A 257 -18.23 8.21 -6.07
C ILE A 257 -19.17 7.08 -5.62
N ASP A 258 -19.20 5.98 -6.38
CA ASP A 258 -20.04 4.82 -6.11
C ASP A 258 -19.41 3.83 -5.14
N GLY A 259 -18.17 4.12 -4.73
CA GLY A 259 -17.42 3.38 -3.74
C GLY A 259 -16.25 2.59 -4.32
N GLY A 260 -15.73 1.69 -3.50
CA GLY A 260 -14.58 0.86 -3.83
C GLY A 260 -14.32 -0.17 -2.75
N TYR A 261 -13.09 -0.65 -2.73
CA TYR A 261 -12.57 -1.54 -1.70
C TYR A 261 -11.16 -1.08 -1.34
N ILE A 262 -10.86 -1.08 -0.05
CA ILE A 262 -9.53 -0.75 0.46
C ILE A 262 -9.01 -1.79 1.45
N TRP A 263 -7.75 -1.72 1.76
CA TRP A 263 -7.18 -2.11 3.04
C TRP A 263 -6.85 -0.87 3.85
N ASN A 264 -6.62 -1.04 5.14
CA ASN A 264 -6.26 0.08 6.01
C ASN A 264 -4.78 0.48 5.80
N PRO A 265 -4.45 1.68 5.28
CA PRO A 265 -3.08 2.12 5.08
C PRO A 265 -2.29 2.27 6.39
N MET A 266 -2.94 2.59 7.52
CA MET A 266 -2.30 2.60 8.83
C MET A 266 -1.81 1.18 9.19
N THR A 267 -2.62 0.15 8.95
CA THR A 267 -2.23 -1.25 9.13
C THR A 267 -1.04 -1.62 8.24
N ALA A 268 -0.99 -1.15 6.98
CA ALA A 268 0.16 -1.37 6.11
C ALA A 268 1.44 -0.77 6.71
N GLY A 269 1.35 0.43 7.29
CA GLY A 269 2.46 1.05 8.02
C GLY A 269 2.93 0.21 9.22
N GLU A 270 1.99 -0.30 10.02
CA GLU A 270 2.29 -1.19 11.14
C GLU A 270 2.96 -2.49 10.66
N VAL A 271 2.48 -3.08 9.56
CA VAL A 271 3.02 -4.33 8.99
C VAL A 271 4.46 -4.15 8.50
N PHE A 272 4.80 -3.01 7.87
CA PHE A 272 6.19 -2.70 7.54
C PHE A 272 7.14 -2.89 8.73
N VAL A 273 6.78 -2.33 9.89
CA VAL A 273 7.62 -2.41 11.10
C VAL A 273 7.64 -3.84 11.67
N ARG A 274 6.50 -4.54 11.65
CA ARG A 274 6.40 -5.93 12.15
C ARG A 274 7.24 -6.88 11.32
N VAL A 275 7.12 -6.84 9.99
CA VAL A 275 7.91 -7.68 9.08
C VAL A 275 9.39 -7.35 9.21
N ALA A 276 9.76 -6.06 9.31
CA ALA A 276 11.14 -5.65 9.56
C ALA A 276 11.69 -6.28 10.84
N LYS A 277 10.93 -6.22 11.95
CA LYS A 277 11.35 -6.82 13.22
C LYS A 277 11.55 -8.33 13.13
N MET A 278 10.62 -9.05 12.49
CA MET A 278 10.75 -10.50 12.26
C MET A 278 12.04 -10.81 11.50
N MET A 279 12.35 -10.04 10.44
CA MET A 279 13.58 -10.22 9.67
C MET A 279 14.84 -9.95 10.50
N MET A 280 14.86 -8.88 11.30
CA MET A 280 15.99 -8.51 12.14
C MET A 280 16.23 -9.53 13.26
N GLN A 281 15.18 -10.21 13.72
CA GLN A 281 15.26 -11.29 14.71
C GLN A 281 15.59 -12.67 14.09
N GLY A 282 15.67 -12.76 12.76
CA GLY A 282 15.87 -14.03 12.05
C GLY A 282 14.67 -14.96 12.13
N GLU A 283 13.48 -14.43 12.40
CA GLU A 283 12.26 -15.21 12.46
C GLU A 283 11.84 -15.64 11.04
N GLU A 284 11.55 -16.93 10.87
CA GLU A 284 11.11 -17.47 9.57
C GLU A 284 9.64 -17.15 9.33
N VAL A 285 9.34 -16.44 8.23
CA VAL A 285 7.97 -16.24 7.77
C VAL A 285 7.45 -17.53 7.14
N LYS A 286 6.34 -18.07 7.66
CA LYS A 286 5.77 -19.37 7.26
C LYS A 286 4.35 -19.23 6.76
N ASP A 287 3.99 -20.05 5.77
CA ASP A 287 2.63 -20.19 5.31
C ASP A 287 1.70 -20.59 6.46
N GLY A 288 0.53 -19.96 6.53
CA GLY A 288 -0.47 -20.19 7.56
C GLY A 288 -0.19 -19.54 8.93
N MET A 289 0.95 -18.88 9.13
CA MET A 289 1.17 -18.14 10.38
C MET A 289 0.25 -16.91 10.47
N THR A 290 0.06 -16.40 11.68
CA THR A 290 -0.70 -15.16 11.89
C THR A 290 0.27 -14.01 12.08
N ILE A 291 0.11 -12.96 11.26
CA ILE A 291 0.79 -11.67 11.42
C ILE A 291 -0.28 -10.65 11.81
N ASP A 292 -0.04 -9.95 12.93
CA ASP A 292 -0.97 -8.92 13.40
C ASP A 292 -1.17 -7.85 12.31
N GLY A 293 -2.43 -7.51 12.02
CA GLY A 293 -2.80 -6.63 10.90
C GLY A 293 -2.95 -7.31 9.54
N MET A 294 -2.45 -8.54 9.35
CA MET A 294 -2.64 -9.32 8.13
C MET A 294 -3.56 -10.53 8.32
N GLY A 295 -3.74 -10.99 9.58
CA GLY A 295 -4.42 -12.23 9.88
C GLY A 295 -3.56 -13.45 9.55
N GLN A 296 -4.20 -14.56 9.21
CA GLN A 296 -3.50 -15.75 8.74
C GLN A 296 -3.01 -15.53 7.32
N VAL A 297 -1.69 -15.55 7.12
CA VAL A 297 -1.06 -15.21 5.83
C VAL A 297 -0.82 -16.44 4.97
N LYS A 298 -0.84 -16.21 3.65
CA LYS A 298 -0.27 -17.11 2.65
C LYS A 298 1.11 -16.63 2.27
N VAL A 299 2.07 -17.55 2.15
CA VAL A 299 3.45 -17.20 1.81
C VAL A 299 3.85 -17.89 0.51
N ASP A 300 4.12 -17.10 -0.49
CA ASP A 300 4.76 -17.54 -1.72
C ASP A 300 6.27 -17.32 -1.61
N LYS A 301 7.03 -18.40 -1.48
CA LYS A 301 8.50 -18.37 -1.35
C LYS A 301 9.21 -18.06 -2.67
N GLU A 302 8.59 -18.34 -3.81
CA GLU A 302 9.17 -18.08 -5.12
C GLU A 302 9.17 -16.57 -5.40
N THR A 303 8.02 -15.93 -5.18
CA THR A 303 7.85 -14.48 -5.33
C THR A 303 8.26 -13.70 -4.08
N ARG A 304 8.51 -14.39 -2.96
CA ARG A 304 8.78 -13.79 -1.64
C ARG A 304 7.65 -12.86 -1.18
N THR A 305 6.41 -13.27 -1.44
CA THR A 305 5.23 -12.49 -1.09
C THR A 305 4.52 -13.07 0.14
N ILE A 306 4.22 -12.19 1.09
CA ILE A 306 3.37 -12.46 2.27
C ILE A 306 2.00 -11.86 1.97
N LEU A 307 0.99 -12.69 1.78
CA LEU A 307 -0.36 -12.27 1.41
C LEU A 307 -1.32 -12.40 2.59
N GLY A 308 -1.89 -11.28 3.03
CA GLY A 308 -3.03 -11.21 3.94
C GLY A 308 -4.37 -11.22 3.22
N ASN A 309 -5.43 -10.98 3.98
CA ASN A 309 -6.79 -10.83 3.44
C ASN A 309 -7.55 -9.77 4.25
N GLN A 310 -7.24 -8.50 4.00
CA GLN A 310 -7.79 -7.35 4.70
C GLN A 310 -8.51 -6.44 3.70
N VAL A 311 -9.81 -6.65 3.52
CA VAL A 311 -10.63 -5.89 2.57
C VAL A 311 -11.76 -5.20 3.31
N GLU A 312 -11.85 -3.89 3.13
CA GLU A 312 -12.94 -3.05 3.61
C GLU A 312 -13.71 -2.45 2.42
N SER A 313 -15.02 -2.41 2.52
CA SER A 313 -15.88 -1.78 1.51
C SER A 313 -15.98 -0.27 1.77
N GLU A 314 -15.77 0.53 0.73
CA GLU A 314 -15.95 1.99 0.74
C GLU A 314 -17.27 2.33 0.05
N ASP A 315 -18.37 2.27 0.76
CA ASP A 315 -19.72 2.59 0.25
C ASP A 315 -20.47 3.47 1.25
N LYS A 316 -21.70 3.85 0.89
CA LYS A 316 -22.55 4.72 1.72
C LYS A 316 -22.83 4.13 3.10
N GLU A 317 -22.82 2.82 3.25
CA GLU A 317 -23.13 2.13 4.50
C GLU A 317 -21.93 2.14 5.45
N ASN A 318 -20.71 1.97 4.92
CA ASN A 318 -19.50 1.79 5.73
C ASN A 318 -18.58 3.02 5.81
N ILE A 319 -18.66 3.96 4.86
CA ILE A 319 -17.71 5.08 4.76
C ILE A 319 -17.56 5.87 6.06
N LYS A 320 -18.65 6.12 6.79
CA LYS A 320 -18.62 6.84 8.07
C LYS A 320 -17.88 6.08 9.18
N ASN A 321 -17.93 4.76 9.15
CA ASN A 321 -17.19 3.94 10.11
C ASN A 321 -15.68 3.98 9.79
N LEU A 322 -15.31 3.90 8.53
CA LEU A 322 -13.92 4.04 8.10
C LEU A 322 -13.32 5.39 8.49
N VAL A 323 -14.06 6.47 8.29
CA VAL A 323 -13.64 7.83 8.74
C VAL A 323 -13.45 7.89 10.26
N LYS A 324 -14.34 7.26 11.06
CA LYS A 324 -14.16 7.20 12.52
C LYS A 324 -12.93 6.40 12.95
N MET A 325 -12.46 5.47 12.11
CA MET A 325 -11.22 4.72 12.33
C MET A 325 -9.96 5.54 11.97
N GLY A 326 -10.12 6.77 11.47
CA GLY A 326 -9.02 7.65 11.10
C GLY A 326 -8.51 7.47 9.66
N LEU A 327 -9.31 6.86 8.80
CA LEU A 327 -8.99 6.58 7.39
C LEU A 327 -9.44 7.68 6.45
#